data_a22ce181900d3d1af5da8654a4bcc431
#
_entry.id   a22ce181900d3d1af5da8654a4bcc431
#
_cell.length_a   1.000
_cell.length_b   1.000
_cell.length_c   1.000
_cell.angle_alpha   90.00
_cell.angle_beta   90.00
_cell.angle_gamma   90.00
#
_symmetry.space_group_name_H-M   'P 1'
#
loop_
_entity.id
_entity.type
_entity.pdbx_description
1 polymer ?
#
loop_
_entity_poly.entity_id
_entity_poly.type
_entity_poly.pdbx_seq_one_letter_code
_entity_poly.pdbx_strand_id
1 'polypeptide(L)'
;MAIRKLASAGAVLAAALSVSAAEVAVVVKTPMEPPSWALLERALLRFDSQACERFAAKYLDERGYLLHTPRWGTLDGPDDAIETFFNWTLLHALGGSDSVLTLYKKAQEGHWKQYGELRTKLTELAKNGAYYKEFVTQSDWFHTGEGMRAFMFLGLSEPNNLQYRERMKRFAGLYMNEDPEAPNYDPEKKIIRSLWTGSKGPMLHKATVYDWVGDPVPGSFHLMHNATGRSKMLELEKNYPRMLSHCTEYLDSVGDSPLNLAATNLALNAYMLTHQEKYRDWAIEYVSAWKERIELCGGNIPTNVGLDGKPGGEYNGQWWKGTYGWNFTIFDGEIGQIAHRNQFASGAWPGFGNALLLTGDQAYVGVLRRQMDNIYAQKKVVDGRVLLPQMYGDPRGYKYNGPPSWYQWRGNLYSDLLAEIYFWSLDRRDLERVPTTGWIGFLEGSEPQYPEQALRADIGRVRRSMERIRTDPTTADTRLADYLLDYSFAPTETLVNLMLGGNLSGGRIWTLHSRFRYFDPDGRRAGAPEDVGALVEKLAADSATLVMVNLNPLEPRTVIVQAGAYGEHQFEAVTVGAETKPLGGPLLTVRLEPGCGARLEFRMTRYKNPPTLAHPWDRAWF
;
A
#
# COMPACT_ATOMS: atom_id res chain seq x y z
N MET A 1 -59.87 7.10 50.49
CA MET A 1 -58.49 7.54 50.65
C MET A 1 -57.80 7.33 49.27
N ALA A 2 -57.75 8.35 48.44
CA ALA A 2 -57.34 8.28 47.04
C ALA A 2 -55.96 8.92 46.89
N ILE A 3 -55.02 8.18 46.39
CA ILE A 3 -53.68 8.70 46.08
C ILE A 3 -53.61 8.93 44.55
N ARG A 4 -53.49 10.19 44.19
CA ARG A 4 -53.22 10.63 42.83
C ARG A 4 -51.76 10.34 42.44
N LYS A 5 -51.55 9.62 41.32
CA LYS A 5 -50.26 9.55 40.65
C LYS A 5 -50.20 10.70 39.62
N LEU A 6 -49.23 11.60 39.80
CA LEU A 6 -48.81 12.53 38.78
C LEU A 6 -47.90 11.81 37.78
N ALA A 7 -48.26 11.81 36.54
CA ALA A 7 -47.38 11.44 35.43
C ALA A 7 -46.69 12.70 34.90
N SER A 8 -45.38 12.78 35.05
CA SER A 8 -44.54 13.80 34.44
C SER A 8 -44.13 13.32 33.04
N ALA A 9 -44.68 13.96 32.00
CA ALA A 9 -44.24 13.79 30.63
C ALA A 9 -42.96 14.60 30.43
N GLY A 10 -41.82 13.91 30.34
CA GLY A 10 -40.56 14.50 29.89
C GLY A 10 -40.53 14.60 28.37
N ALA A 11 -40.67 15.80 27.84
CA ALA A 11 -40.41 16.07 26.42
C ALA A 11 -38.91 15.98 26.18
N VAL A 12 -38.46 14.94 25.47
CA VAL A 12 -37.09 14.88 24.90
C VAL A 12 -37.07 15.78 23.67
N LEU A 13 -36.48 16.96 23.83
CA LEU A 13 -36.11 17.84 22.72
C LEU A 13 -34.97 17.15 21.94
N ALA A 14 -35.27 16.53 20.82
CA ALA A 14 -34.24 16.14 19.86
C ALA A 14 -33.75 17.42 19.18
N ALA A 15 -32.63 17.94 19.67
CA ALA A 15 -31.87 18.96 18.96
C ALA A 15 -31.29 18.29 17.72
N ALA A 16 -31.91 18.54 16.56
CA ALA A 16 -31.29 18.30 15.28
C ALA A 16 -30.09 19.25 15.17
N LEU A 17 -28.91 18.77 15.48
CA LEU A 17 -27.66 19.45 15.14
C LEU A 17 -27.60 19.48 13.61
N SER A 18 -27.98 20.63 13.04
CA SER A 18 -27.64 20.97 11.67
C SER A 18 -26.11 20.95 11.57
N VAL A 19 -25.56 19.93 10.91
CA VAL A 19 -24.16 19.93 10.50
C VAL A 19 -23.97 21.16 9.64
N SER A 20 -23.33 22.19 10.20
CA SER A 20 -22.92 23.39 9.48
C SER A 20 -22.11 22.91 8.27
N ALA A 21 -22.56 23.28 7.06
CA ALA A 21 -21.72 23.18 5.88
C ALA A 21 -20.37 23.86 6.23
N ALA A 22 -19.24 23.17 6.01
CA ALA A 22 -17.94 23.72 6.36
C ALA A 22 -17.83 25.12 5.76
N GLU A 23 -17.63 26.12 6.62
CA GLU A 23 -17.62 27.52 6.20
C GLU A 23 -16.57 27.71 5.11
N VAL A 24 -16.97 28.30 3.97
CA VAL A 24 -16.04 28.58 2.87
C VAL A 24 -15.00 29.58 3.31
N ALA A 25 -13.78 29.11 3.47
CA ALA A 25 -12.68 29.92 3.97
C ALA A 25 -11.99 30.75 2.89
N VAL A 26 -11.93 30.22 1.65
CA VAL A 26 -11.30 30.86 0.48
C VAL A 26 -12.26 30.82 -0.70
N VAL A 27 -12.48 31.98 -1.35
CA VAL A 27 -13.23 32.10 -2.61
C VAL A 27 -12.29 32.56 -3.71
N VAL A 28 -12.11 31.71 -4.73
CA VAL A 28 -11.27 31.99 -5.89
C VAL A 28 -12.14 32.57 -7.01
N LYS A 29 -11.80 33.79 -7.44
CA LYS A 29 -12.55 34.53 -8.50
C LYS A 29 -11.67 34.90 -9.69
N THR A 30 -10.39 34.54 -9.67
CA THR A 30 -9.45 34.87 -10.75
C THR A 30 -9.69 33.91 -11.92
N PRO A 31 -10.09 34.39 -13.10
CA PRO A 31 -10.18 33.55 -14.28
C PRO A 31 -8.83 32.89 -14.59
N MET A 32 -8.88 31.63 -14.97
CA MET A 32 -7.71 30.85 -15.35
C MET A 32 -8.03 30.04 -16.62
N GLU A 33 -7.24 30.27 -17.67
CA GLU A 33 -7.29 29.40 -18.85
C GLU A 33 -7.08 27.95 -18.41
N PRO A 34 -7.87 26.99 -18.90
CA PRO A 34 -7.74 25.59 -18.52
C PRO A 34 -6.33 25.05 -18.82
N PRO A 35 -5.49 24.76 -17.80
CA PRO A 35 -4.14 24.25 -18.06
C PRO A 35 -4.21 22.84 -18.68
N SER A 36 -3.30 22.54 -19.60
CA SER A 36 -3.25 21.23 -20.26
C SER A 36 -3.16 20.06 -19.27
N TRP A 37 -2.38 20.22 -18.19
CA TRP A 37 -2.29 19.18 -17.16
C TRP A 37 -3.63 18.91 -16.48
N ALA A 38 -4.45 19.92 -16.21
CA ALA A 38 -5.74 19.74 -15.56
C ALA A 38 -6.73 18.99 -16.48
N LEU A 39 -6.75 19.33 -17.76
CA LEU A 39 -7.56 18.62 -18.76
C LEU A 39 -7.14 17.15 -18.87
N LEU A 40 -5.82 16.89 -18.89
CA LEU A 40 -5.27 15.53 -18.97
C LEU A 40 -5.53 14.73 -17.68
N GLU A 41 -5.42 15.34 -16.50
CA GLU A 41 -5.73 14.73 -15.20
C GLU A 41 -7.17 14.25 -15.17
N ARG A 42 -8.12 15.11 -15.51
CA ARG A 42 -9.55 14.76 -15.57
C ARG A 42 -9.85 13.72 -16.65
N ALA A 43 -9.15 13.79 -17.78
CA ALA A 43 -9.26 12.77 -18.82
C ALA A 43 -8.74 11.40 -18.35
N LEU A 44 -7.62 11.34 -17.62
CA LEU A 44 -7.06 10.10 -17.10
C LEU A 44 -8.03 9.45 -16.11
N LEU A 45 -8.58 10.20 -15.14
CA LEU A 45 -9.56 9.68 -14.17
C LEU A 45 -10.80 9.07 -14.86
N ARG A 46 -11.28 9.69 -15.95
CA ARG A 46 -12.39 9.15 -16.75
C ARG A 46 -11.99 7.89 -17.52
N PHE A 47 -10.83 7.89 -18.15
CA PHE A 47 -10.36 6.73 -18.92
C PHE A 47 -10.09 5.53 -18.02
N ASP A 48 -9.49 5.75 -16.84
CA ASP A 48 -9.28 4.70 -15.84
C ASP A 48 -10.61 4.10 -15.39
N SER A 49 -11.60 4.96 -15.09
CA SER A 49 -12.94 4.50 -14.70
C SER A 49 -13.59 3.66 -15.80
N GLN A 50 -13.56 4.13 -17.05
CA GLN A 50 -14.08 3.36 -18.20
C GLN A 50 -13.33 2.06 -18.43
N ALA A 51 -12.02 2.02 -18.19
CA ALA A 51 -11.22 0.81 -18.31
C ALA A 51 -11.62 -0.21 -17.25
N CYS A 52 -11.85 0.21 -16.00
CA CYS A 52 -12.37 -0.64 -14.93
C CYS A 52 -13.74 -1.23 -15.30
N GLU A 53 -14.65 -0.43 -15.83
CA GLU A 53 -15.97 -0.89 -16.28
C GLU A 53 -15.87 -1.94 -17.39
N ARG A 54 -15.00 -1.73 -18.39
CA ARG A 54 -14.78 -2.66 -19.49
C ARG A 54 -14.12 -3.95 -19.03
N PHE A 55 -13.16 -3.85 -18.12
CA PHE A 55 -12.56 -5.03 -17.50
C PHE A 55 -13.61 -5.85 -16.77
N ALA A 56 -14.39 -5.21 -15.90
CA ALA A 56 -15.43 -5.89 -15.14
C ALA A 56 -16.48 -6.56 -16.03
N ALA A 57 -16.91 -5.89 -17.10
CA ALA A 57 -17.87 -6.45 -18.05
C ALA A 57 -17.38 -7.74 -18.74
N LYS A 58 -16.06 -7.93 -18.86
CA LYS A 58 -15.47 -9.11 -19.51
C LYS A 58 -15.03 -10.19 -18.53
N TYR A 59 -14.50 -9.79 -17.38
CA TYR A 59 -13.76 -10.68 -16.49
C TYR A 59 -14.40 -10.88 -15.11
N LEU A 60 -15.57 -10.29 -14.88
CA LEU A 60 -16.40 -10.55 -13.70
C LEU A 60 -17.72 -11.19 -14.13
N ASP A 61 -18.15 -12.24 -13.45
CA ASP A 61 -19.50 -12.79 -13.63
C ASP A 61 -20.55 -12.08 -12.77
N GLU A 62 -21.79 -12.52 -12.86
CA GLU A 62 -22.90 -11.93 -12.09
C GLU A 62 -22.71 -12.06 -10.57
N ARG A 63 -22.00 -13.09 -10.12
CA ARG A 63 -21.67 -13.35 -8.72
C ARG A 63 -20.50 -12.49 -8.22
N GLY A 64 -19.77 -11.84 -9.12
CA GLY A 64 -18.53 -11.15 -8.85
C GLY A 64 -17.30 -12.05 -8.86
N TYR A 65 -17.42 -13.28 -9.37
CA TYR A 65 -16.29 -14.18 -9.48
C TYR A 65 -15.32 -13.71 -10.56
N LEU A 66 -14.04 -13.87 -10.27
CA LEU A 66 -12.97 -13.44 -11.15
C LEU A 66 -12.75 -14.50 -12.22
N LEU A 67 -13.14 -14.19 -13.47
CA LEU A 67 -13.09 -15.14 -14.57
C LEU A 67 -11.70 -15.25 -15.20
N HIS A 68 -10.78 -14.36 -14.88
CA HIS A 68 -9.44 -14.39 -15.46
C HIS A 68 -8.50 -15.36 -14.73
N THR A 69 -8.81 -15.74 -13.49
CA THR A 69 -8.14 -16.83 -12.77
C THR A 69 -9.17 -17.75 -12.13
N PRO A 70 -9.96 -18.45 -12.94
CA PRO A 70 -11.12 -19.19 -12.44
C PRO A 70 -10.75 -20.46 -11.69
N ARG A 71 -9.50 -20.92 -11.80
CA ARG A 71 -9.05 -22.19 -11.25
C ARG A 71 -7.80 -22.02 -10.42
N TRP A 72 -7.81 -22.61 -9.23
CA TRP A 72 -6.61 -22.85 -8.47
C TRP A 72 -5.69 -23.82 -9.20
N GLY A 73 -4.40 -23.52 -9.22
CA GLY A 73 -3.42 -24.40 -9.81
C GLY A 73 -3.19 -24.17 -11.31
N THR A 74 -3.57 -23.03 -11.85
CA THR A 74 -3.04 -22.52 -13.11
C THR A 74 -1.66 -21.89 -12.89
N LEU A 75 -1.20 -20.98 -13.71
CA LEU A 75 0.07 -20.27 -13.50
C LEU A 75 0.09 -19.54 -12.16
N ASP A 76 -1.08 -19.10 -11.76
CA ASP A 76 -1.32 -18.37 -10.55
C ASP A 76 -2.69 -18.75 -9.96
N GLY A 77 -3.00 -18.26 -8.78
CA GLY A 77 -4.26 -18.52 -8.13
C GLY A 77 -5.21 -17.32 -8.20
N PRO A 78 -6.40 -17.44 -7.63
CA PRO A 78 -7.33 -16.33 -7.50
C PRO A 78 -6.82 -15.17 -6.64
N ASP A 79 -5.81 -15.36 -5.80
CA ASP A 79 -5.09 -14.32 -5.08
C ASP A 79 -4.46 -13.31 -6.03
N ASP A 80 -3.76 -13.77 -7.07
CA ASP A 80 -3.22 -12.88 -8.10
C ASP A 80 -4.31 -12.21 -8.92
N ALA A 81 -5.44 -12.86 -9.10
CA ALA A 81 -6.55 -12.25 -9.82
C ALA A 81 -7.03 -10.95 -9.16
N ILE A 82 -7.03 -10.88 -7.84
CA ILE A 82 -7.48 -9.69 -7.12
C ILE A 82 -6.47 -8.54 -7.20
N GLU A 83 -5.20 -8.80 -7.54
CA GLU A 83 -4.19 -7.76 -7.76
C GLU A 83 -4.58 -6.79 -8.86
N THR A 84 -5.32 -7.23 -9.85
CA THR A 84 -5.78 -6.35 -10.93
C THR A 84 -6.66 -5.20 -10.42
N PHE A 85 -7.20 -5.32 -9.21
CA PHE A 85 -8.05 -4.32 -8.56
C PHE A 85 -7.31 -3.39 -7.59
N PHE A 86 -5.99 -3.51 -7.44
CA PHE A 86 -5.17 -2.79 -6.46
C PHE A 86 -5.46 -1.30 -6.35
N ASN A 87 -5.71 -0.66 -7.47
CA ASN A 87 -5.84 0.79 -7.54
C ASN A 87 -7.29 1.27 -7.61
N TRP A 88 -8.30 0.39 -7.65
CA TRP A 88 -9.68 0.82 -7.92
C TRP A 88 -10.26 1.68 -6.79
N THR A 89 -10.03 1.32 -5.54
CA THR A 89 -10.50 2.10 -4.40
C THR A 89 -9.74 3.43 -4.26
N LEU A 90 -8.44 3.43 -4.60
CA LEU A 90 -7.66 4.65 -4.65
C LEU A 90 -8.10 5.56 -5.79
N LEU A 91 -8.36 5.00 -6.98
CA LEU A 91 -8.90 5.75 -8.13
C LEU A 91 -10.21 6.46 -7.75
N HIS A 92 -11.13 5.77 -7.07
CA HIS A 92 -12.36 6.39 -6.57
C HIS A 92 -12.06 7.52 -5.57
N ALA A 93 -11.14 7.29 -4.63
CA ALA A 93 -10.76 8.29 -3.62
C ALA A 93 -10.03 9.52 -4.21
N LEU A 94 -9.52 9.45 -5.44
CA LEU A 94 -8.95 10.56 -6.20
C LEU A 94 -10.01 11.36 -6.99
N GLY A 95 -11.20 10.81 -7.18
CA GLY A 95 -12.29 11.43 -7.94
C GLY A 95 -12.72 10.63 -9.17
N GLY A 96 -12.36 9.35 -9.25
CA GLY A 96 -12.90 8.42 -10.25
C GLY A 96 -14.38 8.13 -10.04
N SER A 97 -15.02 7.46 -11.00
CA SER A 97 -16.46 7.17 -11.00
C SER A 97 -16.91 6.28 -9.82
N ASP A 98 -18.11 6.51 -9.30
CA ASP A 98 -18.75 5.67 -8.27
C ASP A 98 -18.97 4.23 -8.74
N SER A 99 -19.07 4.01 -10.06
CA SER A 99 -19.16 2.68 -10.65
C SER A 99 -17.93 1.84 -10.32
N VAL A 100 -16.74 2.43 -10.27
CA VAL A 100 -15.48 1.74 -9.93
C VAL A 100 -15.54 1.17 -8.52
N LEU A 101 -16.01 1.95 -7.55
CA LEU A 101 -16.15 1.50 -6.18
C LEU A 101 -17.20 0.38 -6.05
N THR A 102 -18.32 0.52 -6.75
CA THR A 102 -19.38 -0.50 -6.78
C THR A 102 -18.88 -1.81 -7.37
N LEU A 103 -18.16 -1.74 -8.48
CA LEU A 103 -17.56 -2.91 -9.13
C LEU A 103 -16.46 -3.56 -8.27
N TYR A 104 -15.62 -2.73 -7.63
CA TYR A 104 -14.63 -3.25 -6.68
C TYR A 104 -15.28 -4.03 -5.54
N LYS A 105 -16.31 -3.47 -4.90
CA LYS A 105 -17.01 -4.17 -3.80
C LYS A 105 -17.63 -5.49 -4.29
N LYS A 106 -18.22 -5.50 -5.46
CA LYS A 106 -18.74 -6.72 -6.09
C LYS A 106 -17.63 -7.76 -6.32
N ALA A 107 -16.50 -7.32 -6.88
CA ALA A 107 -15.35 -8.19 -7.14
C ALA A 107 -14.74 -8.75 -5.84
N GLN A 108 -14.59 -7.92 -4.82
CA GLN A 108 -14.05 -8.34 -3.52
C GLN A 108 -14.94 -9.37 -2.82
N GLU A 109 -16.24 -9.15 -2.79
CA GLU A 109 -17.20 -10.13 -2.22
C GLU A 109 -17.23 -11.42 -3.04
N GLY A 110 -17.20 -11.31 -4.36
CA GLY A 110 -17.11 -12.46 -5.26
C GLY A 110 -15.82 -13.25 -5.10
N HIS A 111 -14.69 -12.56 -4.96
CA HIS A 111 -13.38 -13.14 -4.72
C HIS A 111 -13.37 -13.98 -3.43
N TRP A 112 -13.86 -13.47 -2.31
CA TRP A 112 -13.92 -14.23 -1.06
C TRP A 112 -14.86 -15.44 -1.14
N LYS A 113 -15.97 -15.35 -1.88
CA LYS A 113 -16.85 -16.50 -2.13
C LYS A 113 -16.13 -17.56 -2.99
N GLN A 114 -15.47 -17.12 -4.05
CA GLN A 114 -14.70 -17.99 -4.95
C GLN A 114 -13.59 -18.71 -4.19
N TYR A 115 -12.85 -18.00 -3.33
CA TYR A 115 -11.85 -18.60 -2.44
C TYR A 115 -12.47 -19.57 -1.44
N GLY A 116 -13.65 -19.28 -0.91
CA GLY A 116 -14.37 -20.17 0.00
C GLY A 116 -14.82 -21.48 -0.64
N GLU A 117 -14.99 -21.51 -1.96
CA GLU A 117 -15.30 -22.71 -2.75
C GLU A 117 -14.05 -23.52 -3.11
N LEU A 118 -12.89 -22.86 -3.17
CA LEU A 118 -11.61 -23.52 -3.41
C LEU A 118 -11.11 -24.18 -2.12
N ARG A 119 -10.85 -25.46 -2.22
CA ARG A 119 -10.39 -26.26 -1.07
C ARG A 119 -9.18 -27.07 -1.45
N THR A 120 -8.21 -27.05 -0.56
CA THR A 120 -7.15 -28.04 -0.55
C THR A 120 -7.43 -29.08 0.54
N LYS A 121 -6.69 -30.18 0.56
CA LYS A 121 -6.81 -31.18 1.64
C LYS A 121 -6.47 -30.59 3.01
N LEU A 122 -5.67 -29.55 3.08
CA LEU A 122 -5.11 -28.99 4.29
C LEU A 122 -5.85 -27.78 4.82
N THR A 123 -6.49 -26.98 3.95
CA THR A 123 -7.05 -25.70 4.38
C THR A 123 -8.24 -25.21 3.55
N GLU A 124 -9.01 -24.35 4.17
CA GLU A 124 -10.00 -23.47 3.55
C GLU A 124 -9.34 -22.12 3.30
N LEU A 125 -9.45 -21.56 2.09
CA LEU A 125 -8.77 -20.33 1.70
C LEU A 125 -9.54 -19.08 2.13
N ALA A 126 -10.87 -19.12 2.15
CA ALA A 126 -11.68 -18.03 2.68
C ALA A 126 -12.95 -18.58 3.34
N LYS A 127 -13.47 -17.87 4.34
CA LYS A 127 -14.69 -18.24 5.05
C LYS A 127 -15.42 -17.00 5.56
N ASN A 128 -16.75 -17.02 5.46
CA ASN A 128 -17.60 -15.94 5.95
C ASN A 128 -17.22 -14.56 5.40
N GLY A 129 -16.85 -14.48 4.12
CA GLY A 129 -16.51 -13.22 3.45
C GLY A 129 -15.23 -12.57 3.98
N ALA A 130 -14.25 -13.38 4.39
CA ALA A 130 -12.92 -12.91 4.79
C ALA A 130 -11.89 -14.02 4.54
N TYR A 131 -10.62 -13.68 4.42
CA TYR A 131 -9.55 -14.66 4.42
C TYR A 131 -9.57 -15.43 5.74
N TYR A 132 -9.49 -16.75 5.64
CA TYR A 132 -9.62 -17.62 6.81
C TYR A 132 -8.76 -18.86 6.65
N LYS A 133 -7.83 -19.08 7.57
CA LYS A 133 -6.92 -20.25 7.60
C LYS A 133 -6.10 -20.47 6.32
N GLU A 134 -6.16 -19.54 5.44
CA GLU A 134 -5.58 -19.50 4.11
C GLU A 134 -4.07 -19.39 4.14
N PHE A 135 -3.57 -18.70 5.15
CA PHE A 135 -2.17 -18.39 5.29
C PHE A 135 -1.26 -19.60 5.52
N VAL A 136 -1.84 -20.77 5.73
CA VAL A 136 -1.07 -22.01 5.82
C VAL A 136 -0.59 -22.50 4.47
N THR A 137 -1.26 -22.10 3.38
CA THR A 137 -0.93 -22.59 2.04
C THR A 137 -0.25 -21.58 1.16
N GLN A 138 -0.49 -20.29 1.41
CA GLN A 138 0.04 -19.25 0.54
C GLN A 138 0.62 -18.03 1.24
N SER A 139 0.88 -18.00 2.19
CA SER A 139 1.34 -17.75 3.42
C SER A 139 2.29 -16.67 3.72
N ASP A 140 2.58 -15.81 2.88
CA ASP A 140 3.11 -14.53 3.27
C ASP A 140 2.06 -13.44 3.03
N TRP A 141 2.27 -12.35 3.70
CA TRP A 141 1.43 -11.18 3.62
C TRP A 141 1.25 -10.64 2.21
N PHE A 142 2.23 -10.89 1.35
CA PHE A 142 2.25 -10.35 0.03
C PHE A 142 1.49 -11.21 -0.97
N HIS A 143 1.25 -12.48 -0.65
CA HIS A 143 0.50 -13.39 -1.53
C HIS A 143 -0.97 -13.48 -1.16
N THR A 144 -1.30 -14.02 -0.03
CA THR A 144 -2.70 -14.03 0.42
C THR A 144 -3.23 -12.64 0.74
N GLY A 145 -2.33 -11.70 1.05
CA GLY A 145 -2.64 -10.31 1.28
C GLY A 145 -2.57 -9.42 0.03
N GLU A 146 -2.30 -9.94 -1.15
CA GLU A 146 -2.14 -9.13 -2.38
C GLU A 146 -3.37 -8.29 -2.71
N GLY A 147 -4.55 -8.81 -2.51
CA GLY A 147 -5.80 -8.06 -2.60
C GLY A 147 -6.01 -7.02 -1.50
N MET A 148 -5.19 -7.04 -0.46
CA MET A 148 -5.41 -6.17 0.71
C MET A 148 -5.12 -4.71 0.45
N ARG A 149 -4.30 -4.34 -0.53
CA ARG A 149 -4.05 -2.92 -0.86
C ARG A 149 -5.34 -2.18 -1.20
N ALA A 150 -6.13 -2.70 -2.13
CA ALA A 150 -7.42 -2.09 -2.47
C ALA A 150 -8.40 -2.13 -1.30
N PHE A 151 -8.35 -3.19 -0.49
CA PHE A 151 -9.16 -3.29 0.72
C PHE A 151 -8.75 -2.24 1.78
N MET A 152 -7.45 -2.00 2.00
CA MET A 152 -6.97 -0.93 2.87
C MET A 152 -7.46 0.45 2.41
N PHE A 153 -7.37 0.73 1.12
CA PHE A 153 -7.79 2.02 0.55
C PHE A 153 -9.32 2.19 0.44
N LEU A 154 -10.11 1.14 0.64
CA LEU A 154 -11.57 1.26 0.72
C LEU A 154 -12.00 2.25 1.81
N GLY A 155 -11.29 2.30 2.91
CA GLY A 155 -11.53 3.24 4.00
C GLY A 155 -11.40 4.72 3.60
N LEU A 156 -10.65 5.03 2.53
CA LEU A 156 -10.60 6.39 1.99
C LEU A 156 -11.95 6.82 1.41
N SER A 157 -12.75 5.88 0.92
CA SER A 157 -14.05 6.15 0.28
C SER A 157 -15.25 5.84 1.16
N GLU A 158 -15.19 4.77 1.95
CA GLU A 158 -16.31 4.31 2.79
C GLU A 158 -15.87 4.01 4.25
N PRO A 159 -15.38 5.01 5.00
CA PRO A 159 -14.92 4.78 6.38
C PRO A 159 -16.03 4.34 7.33
N ASN A 160 -17.30 4.61 7.00
CA ASN A 160 -18.48 4.27 7.81
C ASN A 160 -19.10 2.91 7.45
N ASN A 161 -18.53 2.17 6.48
CA ASN A 161 -19.01 0.84 6.12
C ASN A 161 -18.74 -0.14 7.28
N LEU A 162 -19.80 -0.59 7.94
CA LEU A 162 -19.70 -1.43 9.14
C LEU A 162 -19.02 -2.78 8.85
N GLN A 163 -19.35 -3.41 7.72
CA GLN A 163 -18.76 -4.69 7.34
C GLN A 163 -17.24 -4.55 7.11
N TYR A 164 -16.82 -3.49 6.44
CA TYR A 164 -15.42 -3.17 6.23
C TYR A 164 -14.69 -2.97 7.56
N ARG A 165 -15.26 -2.19 8.48
CA ARG A 165 -14.69 -1.93 9.80
C ARG A 165 -14.51 -3.21 10.61
N GLU A 166 -15.53 -4.07 10.65
CA GLU A 166 -15.45 -5.34 11.40
C GLU A 166 -14.41 -6.30 10.79
N ARG A 167 -14.32 -6.36 9.46
CA ARG A 167 -13.28 -7.16 8.79
C ARG A 167 -11.87 -6.63 9.09
N MET A 168 -11.68 -5.32 9.05
CA MET A 168 -10.38 -4.70 9.36
C MET A 168 -9.96 -4.99 10.80
N LYS A 169 -10.86 -4.84 11.75
CA LYS A 169 -10.63 -5.20 13.16
C LYS A 169 -10.24 -6.67 13.30
N ARG A 170 -10.95 -7.55 12.60
CA ARG A 170 -10.65 -8.98 12.64
C ARG A 170 -9.26 -9.28 12.09
N PHE A 171 -8.89 -8.72 10.96
CA PHE A 171 -7.56 -8.93 10.39
C PHE A 171 -6.44 -8.39 11.29
N ALA A 172 -6.60 -7.20 11.84
CA ALA A 172 -5.66 -6.67 12.85
C ALA A 172 -5.58 -7.58 14.08
N GLY A 173 -6.73 -8.04 14.58
CA GLY A 173 -6.85 -8.92 15.74
C GLY A 173 -6.10 -10.24 15.61
N LEU A 174 -5.92 -10.78 14.39
CA LEU A 174 -5.11 -11.98 14.15
C LEU A 174 -3.64 -11.82 14.58
N TYR A 175 -3.13 -10.58 14.57
CA TYR A 175 -1.76 -10.25 14.98
C TYR A 175 -1.67 -9.67 16.39
N MET A 176 -2.80 -9.59 17.08
CA MET A 176 -2.91 -9.12 18.46
C MET A 176 -3.43 -10.22 19.40
N ASN A 177 -3.41 -11.47 18.95
CA ASN A 177 -3.91 -12.65 19.66
C ASN A 177 -5.38 -12.53 20.12
N GLU A 178 -6.22 -11.80 19.38
CA GLU A 178 -7.65 -11.69 19.66
C GLU A 178 -8.43 -12.97 19.26
N ASP A 179 -7.84 -13.77 18.36
CA ASP A 179 -8.32 -15.11 18.04
C ASP A 179 -7.45 -16.14 18.80
N PRO A 180 -8.00 -16.88 19.77
CA PRO A 180 -7.23 -17.86 20.54
C PRO A 180 -6.74 -19.05 19.69
N GLU A 181 -7.34 -19.31 18.53
CA GLU A 181 -6.88 -20.33 17.59
C GLU A 181 -5.69 -19.86 16.75
N ALA A 182 -5.39 -18.55 16.76
CA ALA A 182 -4.37 -17.93 15.94
C ALA A 182 -3.35 -17.13 16.79
N PRO A 183 -2.53 -17.79 17.64
CA PRO A 183 -1.56 -17.11 18.49
C PRO A 183 -0.31 -16.70 17.68
N ASN A 184 -0.49 -15.77 16.75
CA ASN A 184 0.56 -15.34 15.82
C ASN A 184 1.63 -14.47 16.48
N TYR A 185 1.31 -13.74 17.51
CA TYR A 185 2.19 -12.78 18.17
C TYR A 185 2.69 -13.29 19.53
N ASP A 186 3.97 -13.08 19.80
CA ASP A 186 4.57 -13.28 21.12
C ASP A 186 4.74 -11.91 21.78
N PRO A 187 3.90 -11.56 22.79
CA PRO A 187 3.95 -10.24 23.43
C PRO A 187 5.19 -10.06 24.33
N GLU A 188 5.79 -11.14 24.83
CA GLU A 188 7.02 -11.06 25.63
C GLU A 188 8.23 -10.72 24.74
N LYS A 189 8.33 -11.40 23.62
CA LYS A 189 9.43 -11.23 22.66
C LYS A 189 9.14 -10.14 21.62
N LYS A 190 7.89 -9.68 21.51
CA LYS A 190 7.42 -8.71 20.51
C LYS A 190 7.79 -9.12 19.08
N ILE A 191 7.41 -10.34 18.74
CA ILE A 191 7.62 -10.93 17.41
C ILE A 191 6.33 -11.51 16.86
N ILE A 192 6.16 -11.44 15.56
CA ILE A 192 5.27 -12.32 14.82
C ILE A 192 6.02 -13.65 14.65
N ARG A 193 5.47 -14.74 15.15
CA ARG A 193 6.19 -16.01 15.39
C ARG A 193 6.58 -16.76 14.15
N SER A 194 5.97 -16.42 13.01
CA SER A 194 6.24 -17.02 11.72
C SER A 194 6.04 -16.00 10.62
N LEU A 195 6.76 -16.14 9.51
CA LEU A 195 6.39 -15.47 8.28
C LEU A 195 5.01 -15.93 7.77
N TRP A 196 4.68 -17.20 8.03
CA TRP A 196 3.47 -17.88 7.61
C TRP A 196 2.46 -17.91 8.75
N THR A 197 1.53 -16.97 8.70
CA THR A 197 0.62 -16.65 9.80
C THR A 197 -0.81 -16.52 9.29
N GLY A 198 -1.72 -16.22 10.17
CA GLY A 198 -3.11 -15.94 9.83
C GLY A 198 -4.06 -16.57 10.83
N SER A 199 -5.28 -16.85 10.39
CA SER A 199 -6.34 -17.36 11.27
C SER A 199 -6.18 -18.83 11.70
N LYS A 200 -5.13 -19.51 11.24
CA LYS A 200 -4.70 -20.84 11.78
C LYS A 200 -3.55 -20.75 12.76
N GLY A 201 -3.10 -19.57 13.07
CA GLY A 201 -1.88 -19.38 13.85
C GLY A 201 -0.60 -19.50 13.04
N PRO A 202 0.55 -19.42 13.70
CA PRO A 202 1.85 -19.42 13.04
C PRO A 202 2.25 -20.82 12.57
N MET A 203 2.86 -20.92 11.40
CA MET A 203 3.54 -22.12 10.94
C MET A 203 4.92 -22.21 11.60
N LEU A 204 5.11 -23.13 12.52
CA LEU A 204 6.35 -23.29 13.29
C LEU A 204 7.18 -24.51 12.85
N HIS A 205 7.11 -24.84 11.57
CA HIS A 205 7.94 -25.86 10.97
C HIS A 205 8.43 -25.37 9.59
N LYS A 206 9.46 -26.01 9.06
CA LYS A 206 9.97 -25.68 7.74
C LYS A 206 8.89 -25.94 6.68
N ALA A 207 8.58 -24.94 5.87
CA ALA A 207 7.59 -25.06 4.82
C ALA A 207 8.05 -26.06 3.74
N THR A 208 7.09 -26.80 3.21
CA THR A 208 7.26 -27.73 2.10
C THR A 208 6.34 -27.36 0.94
N VAL A 209 6.50 -27.99 -0.20
CA VAL A 209 5.59 -27.78 -1.34
C VAL A 209 4.13 -28.09 -0.99
N TYR A 210 3.89 -29.00 -0.07
CA TYR A 210 2.54 -29.36 0.37
C TYR A 210 1.86 -28.26 1.21
N ASP A 211 2.65 -27.47 1.91
CA ASP A 211 2.14 -26.33 2.66
C ASP A 211 1.68 -25.21 1.72
N TRP A 212 2.32 -25.09 0.55
CA TRP A 212 2.01 -24.06 -0.44
C TRP A 212 0.69 -24.27 -1.15
N VAL A 213 0.39 -25.49 -1.53
CA VAL A 213 -0.79 -25.80 -2.37
C VAL A 213 -1.75 -26.79 -1.72
N GLY A 214 -1.39 -27.39 -0.61
CA GLY A 214 -2.19 -28.39 0.07
C GLY A 214 -2.32 -29.73 -0.64
N ASP A 215 -2.11 -29.78 -1.95
CA ASP A 215 -2.08 -30.97 -2.78
C ASP A 215 -0.87 -30.93 -3.71
N PRO A 216 -0.22 -32.06 -3.98
CA PRO A 216 0.82 -32.17 -5.00
C PRO A 216 0.19 -32.15 -6.40
N VAL A 217 -0.59 -31.12 -6.68
CA VAL A 217 -1.20 -30.95 -7.99
C VAL A 217 -0.18 -30.32 -8.92
N PRO A 218 -0.22 -30.61 -10.22
CA PRO A 218 0.56 -29.90 -11.24
C PRO A 218 0.38 -28.37 -11.23
N GLY A 219 -0.27 -27.84 -10.24
CA GLY A 219 -0.58 -26.44 -10.04
C GLY A 219 0.19 -25.73 -8.97
N SER A 220 1.23 -26.31 -8.43
CA SER A 220 2.23 -25.62 -7.61
C SER A 220 3.12 -24.73 -8.49
N PHE A 221 2.49 -23.99 -9.35
CA PHE A 221 3.14 -23.26 -10.42
C PHE A 221 4.04 -22.16 -9.93
N HIS A 222 3.64 -21.47 -8.91
CA HIS A 222 4.45 -20.41 -8.33
C HIS A 222 5.85 -20.87 -7.97
N LEU A 223 5.94 -21.93 -7.21
CA LEU A 223 7.24 -22.48 -6.81
C LEU A 223 8.05 -22.97 -8.00
N MET A 224 7.39 -23.65 -8.94
CA MET A 224 8.06 -24.11 -10.15
C MET A 224 8.50 -22.95 -11.03
N HIS A 225 7.68 -21.94 -11.15
CA HIS A 225 7.97 -20.71 -11.86
C HIS A 225 9.23 -20.06 -11.30
N ASN A 226 9.26 -19.80 -10.01
CA ASN A 226 10.37 -19.10 -9.38
C ASN A 226 11.66 -19.92 -9.28
N ALA A 227 11.54 -21.24 -9.12
CA ALA A 227 12.68 -22.12 -9.08
C ALA A 227 13.31 -22.37 -10.46
N THR A 228 12.56 -22.25 -11.54
CA THR A 228 12.99 -22.64 -12.89
C THR A 228 12.96 -21.50 -13.92
N GLY A 229 12.33 -20.38 -13.60
CA GLY A 229 12.11 -19.24 -14.47
C GLY A 229 10.90 -19.44 -15.41
N ARG A 230 10.22 -18.35 -15.72
CA ARG A 230 8.97 -18.31 -16.54
C ARG A 230 9.09 -19.04 -17.88
N SER A 231 10.23 -18.93 -18.54
CA SER A 231 10.47 -19.55 -19.85
C SER A 231 10.44 -21.09 -19.83
N LYS A 232 10.50 -21.70 -18.65
CA LYS A 232 10.58 -23.16 -18.48
C LYS A 232 9.30 -23.80 -17.94
N MET A 233 8.23 -23.06 -17.84
CA MET A 233 6.96 -23.56 -17.31
C MET A 233 6.37 -24.73 -18.08
N LEU A 234 6.59 -24.80 -19.38
CA LEU A 234 6.18 -25.91 -20.23
C LEU A 234 6.90 -27.24 -19.90
N GLU A 235 7.90 -27.21 -19.03
CA GLU A 235 8.65 -28.38 -18.58
C GLU A 235 8.28 -28.81 -17.14
N LEU A 236 7.08 -28.51 -16.70
CA LEU A 236 6.63 -28.66 -15.31
C LEU A 236 6.93 -30.03 -14.69
N GLU A 237 6.61 -31.10 -15.38
CA GLU A 237 6.82 -32.47 -14.89
C GLU A 237 8.30 -32.77 -14.64
N LYS A 238 9.18 -32.21 -15.46
CA LYS A 238 10.63 -32.40 -15.32
C LYS A 238 11.20 -31.56 -14.16
N ASN A 239 10.58 -30.43 -13.85
CA ASN A 239 11.06 -29.49 -12.86
C ASN A 239 10.53 -29.75 -11.45
N TYR A 240 9.46 -30.52 -11.30
CA TYR A 240 8.83 -30.80 -10.02
C TYR A 240 9.78 -31.37 -8.94
N PRO A 241 10.62 -32.38 -9.21
CA PRO A 241 11.60 -32.86 -8.23
C PRO A 241 12.60 -31.78 -7.80
N ARG A 242 13.03 -30.94 -8.74
CA ARG A 242 13.95 -29.82 -8.44
C ARG A 242 13.27 -28.77 -7.57
N MET A 243 12.02 -28.48 -7.85
CA MET A 243 11.21 -27.57 -7.04
C MET A 243 11.04 -28.12 -5.62
N LEU A 244 10.68 -29.37 -5.45
CA LEU A 244 10.57 -30.03 -4.14
C LEU A 244 11.88 -29.92 -3.35
N SER A 245 13.01 -30.22 -3.98
CA SER A 245 14.33 -30.08 -3.36
C SER A 245 14.59 -28.66 -2.94
N HIS A 246 14.28 -27.70 -3.81
CA HIS A 246 14.43 -26.27 -3.54
C HIS A 246 13.58 -25.82 -2.33
N CYS A 247 12.30 -26.15 -2.32
CA CYS A 247 11.40 -25.81 -1.22
C CYS A 247 11.86 -26.42 0.11
N THR A 248 12.29 -27.68 0.08
CA THR A 248 12.77 -28.37 1.28
C THR A 248 14.05 -27.76 1.82
N GLU A 249 14.90 -27.25 0.95
CA GLU A 249 16.22 -26.73 1.32
C GLU A 249 16.17 -25.25 1.77
N TYR A 250 15.30 -24.44 1.17
CA TYR A 250 15.43 -22.98 1.26
C TYR A 250 14.23 -22.23 1.83
N LEU A 251 13.13 -22.88 2.18
CA LEU A 251 11.96 -22.21 2.72
C LEU A 251 11.94 -22.24 4.25
N ASP A 252 12.14 -21.09 4.83
CA ASP A 252 12.10 -20.90 6.28
C ASP A 252 10.78 -20.23 6.67
N SER A 253 10.12 -20.79 7.65
CA SER A 253 8.83 -20.29 8.16
C SER A 253 8.87 -19.92 9.64
N VAL A 254 9.91 -20.34 10.35
CA VAL A 254 10.03 -20.14 11.81
C VAL A 254 10.73 -18.81 12.11
N GLY A 255 10.16 -18.08 13.05
CA GLY A 255 10.65 -16.78 13.46
C GLY A 255 10.05 -15.62 12.68
N ASP A 256 10.42 -14.42 13.08
CA ASP A 256 9.94 -13.18 12.50
C ASP A 256 10.81 -12.73 11.32
N SER A 257 10.21 -11.97 10.42
CA SER A 257 10.86 -11.44 9.22
C SER A 257 10.43 -9.98 9.03
N PRO A 258 11.28 -9.12 8.42
CA PRO A 258 10.90 -7.74 8.16
C PRO A 258 9.65 -7.58 7.27
N LEU A 259 9.26 -8.59 6.50
CA LEU A 259 7.99 -8.59 5.76
C LEU A 259 6.76 -8.51 6.67
N ASN A 260 6.85 -9.11 7.85
CA ASN A 260 5.74 -9.08 8.81
C ASN A 260 5.44 -7.67 9.33
N LEU A 261 6.34 -6.70 9.15
CA LEU A 261 6.05 -5.29 9.42
C LEU A 261 4.88 -4.76 8.59
N ALA A 262 4.54 -5.40 7.47
CA ALA A 262 3.34 -5.11 6.70
C ALA A 262 2.03 -5.32 7.50
N ALA A 263 2.03 -6.17 8.53
CA ALA A 263 0.89 -6.36 9.43
C ALA A 263 0.47 -5.06 10.14
N THR A 264 1.40 -4.13 10.33
CA THR A 264 1.11 -2.81 10.90
C THR A 264 0.15 -1.99 10.07
N ASN A 265 0.01 -2.27 8.75
CA ASN A 265 -1.01 -1.63 7.91
C ASN A 265 -2.43 -1.95 8.40
N LEU A 266 -2.67 -3.19 8.84
CA LEU A 266 -3.98 -3.59 9.39
C LEU A 266 -4.27 -2.85 10.69
N ALA A 267 -3.30 -2.82 11.60
CA ALA A 267 -3.44 -2.12 12.87
C ALA A 267 -3.64 -0.61 12.68
N LEU A 268 -2.86 0.03 11.80
CA LEU A 268 -3.02 1.44 11.47
C LEU A 268 -4.42 1.73 10.90
N ASN A 269 -4.90 0.93 9.95
CA ASN A 269 -6.24 1.12 9.39
C ASN A 269 -7.33 0.90 10.44
N ALA A 270 -7.20 -0.13 11.27
CA ALA A 270 -8.14 -0.35 12.38
C ALA A 270 -8.15 0.82 13.36
N TYR A 271 -6.99 1.40 13.67
CA TYR A 271 -6.89 2.62 14.48
C TYR A 271 -7.59 3.81 13.80
N MET A 272 -7.27 4.10 12.56
CA MET A 272 -7.87 5.23 11.81
C MET A 272 -9.39 5.12 11.64
N LEU A 273 -9.94 3.90 11.68
CA LEU A 273 -11.37 3.64 11.60
C LEU A 273 -12.08 3.71 12.94
N THR A 274 -11.39 3.40 14.05
CA THR A 274 -12.05 3.16 15.34
C THR A 274 -11.53 4.04 16.48
N HIS A 275 -10.35 4.62 16.32
CA HIS A 275 -9.60 5.35 17.35
C HIS A 275 -9.35 4.54 18.64
N GLN A 276 -9.35 3.19 18.54
CA GLN A 276 -9.00 2.34 19.68
C GLN A 276 -7.48 2.25 19.82
N GLU A 277 -6.96 2.79 20.90
CA GLU A 277 -5.51 2.92 21.18
C GLU A 277 -4.75 1.59 21.09
N LYS A 278 -5.39 0.46 21.41
CA LYS A 278 -4.76 -0.86 21.33
C LYS A 278 -4.09 -1.16 19.99
N TYR A 279 -4.68 -0.69 18.88
CA TYR A 279 -4.13 -0.89 17.53
C TYR A 279 -2.88 -0.04 17.28
N ARG A 280 -2.95 1.22 17.71
CA ARG A 280 -1.82 2.15 17.67
C ARG A 280 -0.66 1.65 18.53
N ASP A 281 -0.96 1.29 19.76
CA ASP A 281 0.04 0.88 20.75
C ASP A 281 0.77 -0.39 20.32
N TRP A 282 0.02 -1.38 19.80
CA TRP A 282 0.61 -2.59 19.24
C TRP A 282 1.53 -2.31 18.05
N ALA A 283 1.10 -1.46 17.11
CA ALA A 283 1.93 -1.12 15.94
C ALA A 283 3.23 -0.44 16.35
N ILE A 284 3.17 0.52 17.27
CA ILE A 284 4.35 1.24 17.80
C ILE A 284 5.26 0.27 18.58
N GLU A 285 4.72 -0.58 19.44
CA GLU A 285 5.48 -1.57 20.19
C GLU A 285 6.25 -2.50 19.25
N TYR A 286 5.57 -3.06 18.26
CA TYR A 286 6.16 -4.01 17.33
C TYR A 286 7.25 -3.37 16.45
N VAL A 287 7.00 -2.18 15.90
CA VAL A 287 8.01 -1.46 15.09
C VAL A 287 9.20 -1.02 15.94
N SER A 288 8.97 -0.59 17.19
CA SER A 288 10.05 -0.21 18.09
C SER A 288 10.96 -1.38 18.42
N ALA A 289 10.39 -2.56 18.63
CA ALA A 289 11.18 -3.77 18.83
C ALA A 289 12.03 -4.15 17.59
N TRP A 290 11.50 -3.94 16.38
CA TRP A 290 12.28 -4.09 15.15
C TRP A 290 13.41 -3.05 15.04
N LYS A 291 13.15 -1.80 15.41
CA LYS A 291 14.17 -0.73 15.46
C LYS A 291 15.34 -1.14 16.37
N GLU A 292 15.07 -1.63 17.59
CA GLU A 292 16.09 -2.11 18.52
C GLU A 292 16.93 -3.26 17.92
N ARG A 293 16.29 -4.22 17.25
CA ARG A 293 16.96 -5.34 16.58
C ARG A 293 17.88 -4.90 15.43
N ILE A 294 17.44 -3.91 14.67
CA ILE A 294 18.25 -3.32 13.60
C ILE A 294 19.49 -2.61 14.20
N GLU A 295 19.32 -1.92 15.33
CA GLU A 295 20.45 -1.31 16.04
C GLU A 295 21.47 -2.35 16.52
N LEU A 296 21.02 -3.49 17.05
CA LEU A 296 21.88 -4.63 17.42
C LEU A 296 22.65 -5.20 16.22
N CYS A 297 22.13 -5.05 15.00
CA CYS A 297 22.79 -5.46 13.75
C CYS A 297 23.60 -4.33 13.12
N GLY A 298 24.01 -3.31 13.89
CA GLY A 298 24.79 -2.19 13.39
C GLY A 298 24.04 -1.29 12.40
N GLY A 299 22.72 -1.26 12.46
CA GLY A 299 21.85 -0.49 11.56
C GLY A 299 21.47 -1.26 10.29
N ASN A 300 21.74 -2.55 10.21
CA ASN A 300 21.31 -3.39 9.10
C ASN A 300 20.02 -4.15 9.47
N ILE A 301 19.09 -4.23 8.53
CA ILE A 301 17.82 -4.94 8.70
C ILE A 301 18.10 -6.45 8.69
N PRO A 302 17.86 -7.17 9.81
CA PRO A 302 18.07 -8.60 9.84
C PRO A 302 17.05 -9.34 8.98
N THR A 303 17.47 -10.42 8.37
CA THR A 303 16.62 -11.27 7.52
C THR A 303 15.63 -12.07 8.37
N ASN A 304 16.04 -12.46 9.58
CA ASN A 304 15.23 -13.28 10.49
C ASN A 304 15.48 -12.87 11.95
N VAL A 305 14.41 -12.95 12.74
CA VAL A 305 14.45 -12.88 14.21
C VAL A 305 13.87 -14.17 14.75
N GLY A 306 14.66 -14.91 15.52
CA GLY A 306 14.26 -16.21 16.05
C GLY A 306 13.12 -16.14 17.08
N LEU A 307 12.58 -17.29 17.43
CA LEU A 307 11.57 -17.41 18.49
C LEU A 307 12.08 -16.96 19.87
N ASP A 308 13.39 -16.85 20.04
CA ASP A 308 14.04 -16.25 21.22
C ASP A 308 14.01 -14.71 21.23
N GLY A 309 13.49 -14.10 20.16
CA GLY A 309 13.41 -12.65 19.96
C GLY A 309 14.70 -11.99 19.47
N LYS A 310 15.73 -12.77 19.13
CA LYS A 310 17.03 -12.26 18.74
C LYS A 310 17.27 -12.32 17.22
N PRO A 311 17.94 -11.32 16.64
CA PRO A 311 18.37 -11.40 15.24
C PRO A 311 19.20 -12.65 14.96
N GLY A 312 18.81 -13.41 13.93
CA GLY A 312 19.48 -14.66 13.57
C GLY A 312 19.36 -15.79 14.61
N GLY A 313 18.38 -15.76 15.51
CA GLY A 313 18.20 -16.77 16.55
C GLY A 313 18.08 -18.18 16.01
N GLU A 314 17.43 -18.36 14.86
CA GLU A 314 17.32 -19.67 14.17
C GLU A 314 18.61 -20.05 13.41
N TYR A 315 19.62 -19.18 13.34
CA TYR A 315 20.85 -19.32 12.55
C TYR A 315 22.13 -19.05 13.34
N ASN A 316 22.16 -19.40 14.61
CA ASN A 316 23.34 -19.21 15.48
C ASN A 316 23.84 -17.75 15.50
N GLY A 317 22.91 -16.78 15.51
CA GLY A 317 23.22 -15.36 15.53
C GLY A 317 23.60 -14.74 14.17
N GLN A 318 23.54 -15.51 13.10
CA GLN A 318 23.79 -15.00 11.73
C GLN A 318 22.55 -14.25 11.21
N TRP A 319 22.42 -13.00 11.58
CA TRP A 319 21.25 -12.15 11.28
C TRP A 319 20.98 -11.96 9.77
N TRP A 320 21.98 -12.18 8.92
CA TRP A 320 21.90 -12.09 7.46
C TRP A 320 21.44 -13.38 6.78
N LYS A 321 21.31 -14.47 7.53
CA LYS A 321 20.91 -15.78 7.02
C LYS A 321 19.43 -16.00 7.20
N GLY A 322 18.85 -16.80 6.32
CA GLY A 322 17.43 -17.11 6.28
C GLY A 322 16.84 -16.80 4.92
N THR A 323 15.88 -17.60 4.54
CA THR A 323 15.06 -17.39 3.36
C THR A 323 13.60 -17.52 3.76
N TYR A 324 12.74 -16.87 3.01
CA TYR A 324 11.30 -17.01 3.22
C TYR A 324 10.61 -16.98 1.87
N GLY A 325 9.45 -17.58 1.83
CA GLY A 325 8.59 -17.50 0.69
C GLY A 325 9.23 -18.02 -0.59
N TRP A 326 8.43 -18.44 -1.49
CA TRP A 326 8.82 -19.08 -2.72
C TRP A 326 9.46 -18.12 -3.72
N ASN A 327 8.87 -16.98 -3.89
CA ASN A 327 9.26 -15.95 -4.84
C ASN A 327 10.50 -15.16 -4.38
N PHE A 328 10.89 -15.33 -3.14
CA PHE A 328 11.86 -14.49 -2.47
C PHE A 328 13.21 -15.16 -2.33
N THR A 329 13.30 -16.41 -2.73
CA THR A 329 14.56 -17.13 -2.81
C THR A 329 15.29 -16.74 -4.07
N ILE A 330 16.43 -16.10 -3.95
CA ILE A 330 17.19 -15.57 -5.07
C ILE A 330 18.18 -16.61 -5.56
N PHE A 331 17.91 -17.21 -6.72
CA PHE A 331 18.92 -17.97 -7.44
C PHE A 331 19.86 -17.02 -8.17
N ASP A 332 21.12 -17.10 -7.85
CA ASP A 332 22.18 -16.32 -8.45
C ASP A 332 22.94 -17.14 -9.49
N GLY A 333 22.83 -16.74 -10.75
CA GLY A 333 23.52 -17.39 -11.85
C GLY A 333 25.04 -17.25 -11.82
N GLU A 334 25.58 -16.21 -11.17
CA GLU A 334 27.00 -15.98 -11.06
C GLU A 334 27.66 -16.98 -10.09
N ILE A 335 26.99 -17.31 -8.99
CA ILE A 335 27.50 -18.29 -8.02
C ILE A 335 26.89 -19.69 -8.19
N GLY A 336 25.93 -19.85 -9.10
CA GLY A 336 25.31 -21.12 -9.44
C GLY A 336 24.43 -21.73 -8.33
N GLN A 337 23.97 -20.94 -7.37
CA GLN A 337 23.15 -21.37 -6.25
C GLN A 337 22.33 -20.23 -5.64
N ILE A 338 21.56 -20.53 -4.60
CA ILE A 338 20.79 -19.55 -3.86
C ILE A 338 21.70 -18.56 -3.14
N ALA A 339 21.49 -17.28 -3.38
CA ALA A 339 22.13 -16.18 -2.66
C ALA A 339 21.44 -15.94 -1.30
N HIS A 340 22.11 -15.21 -0.43
CA HIS A 340 21.47 -14.72 0.79
C HIS A 340 20.37 -13.73 0.46
N ARG A 341 19.23 -13.83 1.16
CA ARG A 341 18.13 -12.91 0.99
C ARG A 341 18.23 -11.76 1.97
N ASN A 342 18.73 -10.63 1.51
CA ASN A 342 18.77 -9.44 2.34
C ASN A 342 17.48 -8.63 2.22
N GLN A 343 17.03 -8.10 3.34
CA GLN A 343 15.80 -7.33 3.44
C GLN A 343 16.02 -5.81 3.39
N PHE A 344 17.18 -5.38 2.90
CA PHE A 344 17.52 -3.95 2.81
C PHE A 344 16.55 -3.15 1.99
N ALA A 345 16.01 -3.76 0.97
CA ALA A 345 15.16 -3.12 -0.03
C ALA A 345 13.70 -3.60 -0.02
N SER A 346 13.27 -4.36 0.98
CA SER A 346 11.89 -4.86 1.02
C SER A 346 11.42 -5.16 2.42
N GLY A 347 10.14 -4.99 2.69
CA GLY A 347 9.45 -5.47 3.89
C GLY A 347 9.48 -4.54 5.09
N ALA A 348 10.56 -3.87 5.37
CA ALA A 348 10.65 -3.02 6.56
C ALA A 348 9.91 -1.67 6.42
N TRP A 349 9.80 -1.14 5.22
CA TRP A 349 9.22 0.17 4.97
C TRP A 349 7.83 0.40 5.53
N PRO A 350 6.86 -0.44 5.24
CA PRO A 350 5.50 -0.20 5.71
C PRO A 350 5.45 0.04 7.21
N GLY A 351 6.19 -0.75 7.99
CA GLY A 351 6.23 -0.61 9.44
C GLY A 351 6.74 0.75 9.89
N PHE A 352 7.89 1.18 9.37
CA PHE A 352 8.49 2.46 9.74
C PHE A 352 7.68 3.66 9.23
N GLY A 353 7.09 3.58 8.04
CA GLY A 353 6.17 4.59 7.53
C GLY A 353 4.91 4.70 8.37
N ASN A 354 4.34 3.57 8.81
CA ASN A 354 3.17 3.54 9.66
C ASN A 354 3.45 4.12 11.06
N ALA A 355 4.61 3.80 11.64
CA ALA A 355 5.04 4.38 12.91
C ALA A 355 5.26 5.89 12.80
N LEU A 356 5.81 6.37 11.68
CA LEU A 356 5.92 7.81 11.40
C LEU A 356 4.55 8.49 11.34
N LEU A 357 3.57 7.89 10.65
CA LEU A 357 2.20 8.44 10.61
C LEU A 357 1.55 8.53 11.98
N LEU A 358 1.78 7.51 12.82
CA LEU A 358 1.19 7.44 14.15
C LEU A 358 1.82 8.39 15.17
N THR A 359 3.10 8.74 14.99
CA THR A 359 3.89 9.44 16.02
C THR A 359 4.49 10.77 15.57
N GLY A 360 4.72 10.94 14.27
CA GLY A 360 5.51 12.05 13.72
C GLY A 360 7.01 11.97 14.02
N ASP A 361 7.49 10.89 14.65
CA ASP A 361 8.88 10.75 15.04
C ASP A 361 9.77 10.37 13.85
N GLN A 362 10.61 11.29 13.42
CA GLN A 362 11.57 11.11 12.34
C GLN A 362 12.67 10.07 12.65
N ALA A 363 12.79 9.63 13.90
CA ALA A 363 13.71 8.56 14.26
C ALA A 363 13.39 7.24 13.50
N TYR A 364 12.12 7.01 13.15
CA TYR A 364 11.74 5.85 12.32
C TYR A 364 12.26 5.95 10.88
N VAL A 365 12.26 7.14 10.29
CA VAL A 365 12.91 7.37 8.99
C VAL A 365 14.43 7.20 9.10
N GLY A 366 14.99 7.62 10.22
CA GLY A 366 16.41 7.49 10.55
C GLY A 366 16.93 6.05 10.51
N VAL A 367 16.08 5.07 10.83
CA VAL A 367 16.42 3.63 10.73
C VAL A 367 16.72 3.24 9.28
N LEU A 368 15.83 3.60 8.37
CA LEU A 368 16.00 3.29 6.93
C LEU A 368 17.17 4.07 6.33
N ARG A 369 17.34 5.32 6.73
CA ARG A 369 18.49 6.14 6.31
C ARG A 369 19.81 5.47 6.73
N ARG A 370 19.90 4.98 7.96
CA ARG A 370 21.11 4.30 8.45
C ARG A 370 21.42 3.02 7.67
N GLN A 371 20.40 2.23 7.30
CA GLN A 371 20.61 1.08 6.41
C GLN A 371 21.20 1.53 5.07
N MET A 372 20.70 2.64 4.51
CA MET A 372 21.26 3.17 3.27
C MET A 372 22.68 3.72 3.46
N ASP A 373 22.98 4.34 4.59
CA ASP A 373 24.35 4.78 4.91
C ASP A 373 25.34 3.61 4.92
N ASN A 374 24.96 2.48 5.54
CA ASN A 374 25.75 1.25 5.55
C ASN A 374 26.02 0.72 4.14
N ILE A 375 25.00 0.74 3.27
CA ILE A 375 25.12 0.30 1.87
C ILE A 375 26.01 1.27 1.08
N TYR A 376 25.80 2.58 1.22
CA TYR A 376 26.58 3.59 0.51
C TYR A 376 28.05 3.64 0.95
N ALA A 377 28.36 3.27 2.20
CA ALA A 377 29.74 3.11 2.67
C ALA A 377 30.51 2.04 1.88
N GLN A 378 29.80 1.13 1.22
CA GLN A 378 30.37 0.07 0.40
C GLN A 378 30.34 0.37 -1.11
N LYS A 379 29.93 1.56 -1.53
CA LYS A 379 29.82 1.93 -2.94
C LYS A 379 31.14 1.74 -3.69
N LYS A 380 31.06 1.32 -4.94
CA LYS A 380 32.15 1.31 -5.91
C LYS A 380 31.83 2.26 -7.05
N VAL A 381 32.85 2.86 -7.61
CA VAL A 381 32.70 3.65 -8.83
C VAL A 381 33.48 2.94 -9.93
N VAL A 382 32.76 2.50 -10.97
CA VAL A 382 33.35 1.82 -12.14
C VAL A 382 32.86 2.55 -13.37
N ASP A 383 33.77 3.02 -14.20
CA ASP A 383 33.50 3.79 -15.40
C ASP A 383 32.53 4.98 -15.17
N GLY A 384 32.74 5.69 -14.06
CA GLY A 384 31.91 6.83 -13.66
C GLY A 384 30.52 6.46 -13.10
N ARG A 385 30.19 5.18 -13.01
CA ARG A 385 28.89 4.71 -12.48
C ARG A 385 29.04 4.26 -11.02
N VAL A 386 28.09 4.67 -10.19
CA VAL A 386 28.00 4.21 -8.80
C VAL A 386 27.34 2.83 -8.79
N LEU A 387 28.04 1.86 -8.21
CA LEU A 387 27.51 0.53 -7.96
C LEU A 387 27.36 0.34 -6.45
N LEU A 388 26.23 -0.24 -6.03
CA LEU A 388 25.90 -0.55 -4.65
C LEU A 388 25.80 -2.07 -4.47
N PRO A 389 26.16 -2.61 -3.29
CA PRO A 389 26.02 -4.04 -3.05
C PRO A 389 24.56 -4.42 -2.84
N GLN A 390 24.17 -5.56 -3.39
CA GLN A 390 22.82 -6.10 -3.27
C GLN A 390 22.70 -7.09 -2.11
N MET A 391 23.79 -7.83 -1.79
CA MET A 391 23.79 -8.94 -0.85
C MET A 391 24.80 -8.75 0.27
N TYR A 392 24.47 -9.31 1.43
CA TYR A 392 25.39 -9.47 2.55
C TYR A 392 25.31 -10.89 3.11
N GLY A 393 26.43 -11.57 3.29
CA GLY A 393 26.54 -12.94 3.75
C GLY A 393 27.77 -13.64 3.17
N ASP A 394 27.79 -14.96 3.15
CA ASP A 394 28.85 -15.69 2.49
C ASP A 394 28.71 -15.55 0.97
N PRO A 395 29.69 -14.96 0.26
CA PRO A 395 29.60 -14.74 -1.19
C PRO A 395 29.49 -16.03 -2.01
N ARG A 396 29.80 -17.19 -1.44
CA ARG A 396 29.64 -18.49 -2.11
C ARG A 396 28.19 -18.96 -2.13
N GLY A 397 27.32 -18.36 -1.31
CA GLY A 397 25.90 -18.62 -1.28
C GLY A 397 25.35 -19.11 0.06
N TYR A 398 24.04 -19.26 0.10
CA TYR A 398 23.26 -19.51 1.31
C TYR A 398 23.69 -20.72 2.13
N LYS A 399 24.07 -21.81 1.50
CA LYS A 399 24.44 -23.07 2.18
C LYS A 399 25.81 -23.05 2.89
N TYR A 400 26.60 -22.02 2.62
CA TYR A 400 27.91 -21.89 3.25
C TYR A 400 27.84 -21.09 4.55
N ASN A 401 28.80 -21.27 5.43
CA ASN A 401 28.89 -20.63 6.74
C ASN A 401 30.25 -19.95 6.94
N GLY A 402 30.82 -19.41 5.87
CA GLY A 402 32.05 -18.61 5.95
C GLY A 402 31.79 -17.20 6.49
N PRO A 403 32.86 -16.40 6.63
CA PRO A 403 32.75 -15.02 7.08
C PRO A 403 31.91 -14.21 6.10
N PRO A 404 30.96 -13.41 6.61
CA PRO A 404 30.09 -12.62 5.75
C PRO A 404 30.85 -11.44 5.14
N SER A 405 30.43 -11.05 3.94
CA SER A 405 30.88 -9.83 3.26
C SER A 405 29.79 -9.28 2.37
N TRP A 406 29.95 -8.04 1.91
CA TRP A 406 29.10 -7.46 0.89
C TRP A 406 29.50 -8.01 -0.48
N TYR A 407 28.51 -8.32 -1.33
CA TYR A 407 28.74 -8.85 -2.67
C TYR A 407 27.62 -8.48 -3.66
N GLN A 408 27.80 -8.74 -4.95
CA GLN A 408 26.92 -8.36 -6.06
C GLN A 408 26.66 -6.86 -6.15
N TRP A 409 27.66 -6.11 -6.62
CA TRP A 409 27.52 -4.69 -6.89
C TRP A 409 26.77 -4.45 -8.19
N ARG A 410 25.69 -3.66 -8.13
CA ARG A 410 24.86 -3.30 -9.28
C ARG A 410 24.56 -1.79 -9.27
N GLY A 411 24.29 -1.24 -10.46
CA GLY A 411 23.81 0.14 -10.59
C GLY A 411 22.30 0.23 -10.37
N ASN A 412 21.82 1.43 -10.12
CA ASN A 412 20.40 1.78 -9.98
C ASN A 412 19.62 0.95 -8.95
N LEU A 413 20.28 0.55 -7.86
CA LEU A 413 19.64 -0.08 -6.72
C LEU A 413 19.08 0.96 -5.76
N TYR A 414 17.97 0.62 -5.11
CA TYR A 414 17.40 1.35 -3.96
C TYR A 414 16.83 2.75 -4.29
N SER A 415 16.66 3.14 -5.55
CA SER A 415 16.12 4.46 -5.91
C SER A 415 14.74 4.72 -5.30
N ASP A 416 13.87 3.71 -5.31
CA ASP A 416 12.51 3.85 -4.75
C ASP A 416 12.56 4.06 -3.23
N LEU A 417 13.44 3.32 -2.53
CA LEU A 417 13.64 3.50 -1.09
C LEU A 417 14.18 4.89 -0.74
N LEU A 418 15.17 5.34 -1.49
CA LEU A 418 15.76 6.65 -1.29
C LEU A 418 14.71 7.75 -1.51
N ALA A 419 13.86 7.59 -2.53
CA ALA A 419 12.74 8.50 -2.77
C ALA A 419 11.74 8.49 -1.60
N GLU A 420 11.39 7.31 -1.04
CA GLU A 420 10.51 7.22 0.13
C GLU A 420 11.12 7.93 1.35
N ILE A 421 12.39 7.66 1.65
CA ILE A 421 13.10 8.34 2.75
C ILE A 421 13.03 9.87 2.56
N TYR A 422 13.25 10.35 1.34
CA TYR A 422 13.15 11.77 1.03
C TYR A 422 11.73 12.32 1.22
N PHE A 423 10.71 11.68 0.66
CA PHE A 423 9.34 12.18 0.77
C PHE A 423 8.79 12.15 2.20
N TRP A 424 9.27 11.21 3.03
CA TRP A 424 8.87 11.16 4.43
C TRP A 424 9.61 12.19 5.30
N SER A 425 10.88 12.46 5.02
CA SER A 425 11.68 13.43 5.76
C SER A 425 11.55 14.85 5.20
N LEU A 426 11.58 15.00 3.88
CA LEU A 426 11.85 16.23 3.13
C LEU A 426 13.16 16.91 3.55
N ASP A 427 14.11 16.12 4.03
CA ASP A 427 15.46 16.57 4.33
C ASP A 427 16.27 16.65 3.03
N ARG A 428 16.85 17.80 2.74
CA ARG A 428 17.67 18.02 1.53
C ARG A 428 18.83 17.05 1.41
N ARG A 429 19.37 16.55 2.52
CA ARG A 429 20.43 15.54 2.53
C ARG A 429 19.99 14.21 1.92
N ASP A 430 18.73 13.84 2.10
CA ASP A 430 18.19 12.61 1.51
C ASP A 430 18.06 12.76 -0.01
N LEU A 431 17.73 13.97 -0.49
CA LEU A 431 17.62 14.26 -1.93
C LEU A 431 18.94 14.10 -2.68
N GLU A 432 20.09 14.30 -2.05
CA GLU A 432 21.40 14.18 -2.70
C GLU A 432 21.66 12.80 -3.31
N ARG A 433 20.94 11.77 -2.84
CA ARG A 433 21.06 10.37 -3.31
C ARG A 433 19.96 9.95 -4.27
N VAL A 434 18.95 10.78 -4.46
CA VAL A 434 17.79 10.49 -5.28
C VAL A 434 17.98 11.08 -6.68
N PRO A 435 17.66 10.34 -7.75
CA PRO A 435 17.64 10.91 -9.09
C PRO A 435 16.64 12.07 -9.17
N THR A 436 17.12 13.25 -9.58
CA THR A 436 16.28 14.45 -9.75
C THR A 436 15.60 14.47 -11.11
N THR A 437 14.92 13.39 -11.45
CA THR A 437 14.16 13.21 -12.70
C THR A 437 12.69 12.90 -12.38
N GLY A 438 11.84 12.99 -13.36
CA GLY A 438 10.42 12.69 -13.23
C GLY A 438 9.73 13.63 -12.24
N TRP A 439 8.96 13.07 -11.31
CA TRP A 439 8.25 13.83 -10.29
C TRP A 439 9.16 14.70 -9.43
N ILE A 440 10.29 14.17 -9.00
CA ILE A 440 11.28 14.91 -8.19
C ILE A 440 11.92 16.01 -9.04
N GLY A 441 12.24 15.75 -10.31
CA GLY A 441 12.74 16.75 -11.25
C GLY A 441 11.76 17.90 -11.44
N PHE A 442 10.47 17.63 -11.49
CA PHE A 442 9.43 18.65 -11.53
C PHE A 442 9.39 19.50 -10.26
N LEU A 443 9.37 18.87 -9.09
CA LEU A 443 9.36 19.58 -7.79
C LEU A 443 10.61 20.47 -7.60
N GLU A 444 11.76 20.04 -8.13
CA GLU A 444 13.02 20.79 -8.10
C GLU A 444 13.17 21.79 -9.28
N GLY A 445 12.19 21.84 -10.19
CA GLY A 445 12.15 22.79 -11.31
C GLY A 445 13.01 22.42 -12.52
N SER A 446 13.63 21.24 -12.54
CA SER A 446 14.44 20.77 -13.68
C SER A 446 13.61 20.17 -14.82
N GLU A 447 12.40 19.67 -14.51
CA GLU A 447 11.50 19.03 -15.50
C GLU A 447 10.08 19.63 -15.49
N PRO A 448 9.91 20.90 -15.89
CA PRO A 448 8.61 21.58 -15.81
C PRO A 448 7.51 20.94 -16.67
N GLN A 449 7.88 20.14 -17.67
CA GLN A 449 6.93 19.46 -18.56
C GLN A 449 6.45 18.09 -18.03
N TYR A 450 7.02 17.62 -16.93
CA TYR A 450 6.73 16.29 -16.39
C TYR A 450 5.22 16.03 -16.17
N PRO A 451 4.41 16.94 -15.60
CA PRO A 451 2.99 16.67 -15.37
C PRO A 451 2.23 16.26 -16.63
N GLU A 452 2.41 17.01 -17.72
CA GLU A 452 1.75 16.68 -18.99
C GLU A 452 2.31 15.40 -19.62
N GLN A 453 3.61 15.21 -19.58
CA GLN A 453 4.26 14.03 -20.17
C GLN A 453 3.83 12.75 -19.44
N ALA A 454 3.81 12.75 -18.11
CA ALA A 454 3.41 11.62 -17.30
C ALA A 454 1.92 11.26 -17.50
N LEU A 455 1.04 12.26 -17.48
CA LEU A 455 -0.39 12.04 -17.72
C LEU A 455 -0.67 11.51 -19.13
N ARG A 456 0.01 12.02 -20.16
CA ARG A 456 -0.10 11.50 -21.53
C ARG A 456 0.42 10.06 -21.65
N ALA A 457 1.52 9.73 -20.96
CA ALA A 457 2.07 8.38 -20.93
C ALA A 457 1.07 7.40 -20.31
N ASP A 458 0.44 7.78 -19.18
CA ASP A 458 -0.56 6.96 -18.51
C ASP A 458 -1.84 6.79 -19.35
N ILE A 459 -2.35 7.86 -19.97
CA ILE A 459 -3.47 7.75 -20.91
C ILE A 459 -3.12 6.79 -22.07
N GLY A 460 -1.89 6.86 -22.58
CA GLY A 460 -1.39 5.92 -23.59
C GLY A 460 -1.36 4.47 -23.08
N ARG A 461 -0.97 4.25 -21.83
CA ARG A 461 -0.98 2.94 -21.17
C ARG A 461 -2.40 2.39 -21.06
N VAL A 462 -3.33 3.18 -20.54
CA VAL A 462 -4.75 2.81 -20.42
C VAL A 462 -5.35 2.43 -21.77
N ARG A 463 -5.11 3.21 -22.80
CA ARG A 463 -5.58 2.90 -24.16
C ARG A 463 -5.07 1.55 -24.67
N ARG A 464 -3.78 1.27 -24.48
CA ARG A 464 -3.21 -0.04 -24.86
C ARG A 464 -3.83 -1.18 -24.07
N SER A 465 -4.02 -1.00 -22.76
CA SER A 465 -4.68 -2.01 -21.91
C SER A 465 -6.12 -2.26 -22.32
N MET A 466 -6.89 -1.22 -22.61
CA MET A 466 -8.26 -1.35 -23.11
C MET A 466 -8.32 -2.09 -24.46
N GLU A 467 -7.37 -1.83 -25.36
CA GLU A 467 -7.28 -2.56 -26.64
C GLU A 467 -6.95 -4.03 -26.43
N ARG A 468 -6.02 -4.35 -25.53
CA ARG A 468 -5.69 -5.73 -25.16
C ARG A 468 -6.91 -6.44 -24.57
N ILE A 469 -7.64 -5.82 -23.63
CA ILE A 469 -8.89 -6.36 -23.07
C ILE A 469 -9.89 -6.63 -24.19
N ARG A 470 -10.06 -5.70 -25.11
CA ARG A 470 -11.00 -5.82 -26.24
C ARG A 470 -10.66 -6.97 -27.16
N THR A 471 -9.39 -7.15 -27.46
CA THR A 471 -8.89 -8.14 -28.46
C THR A 471 -8.50 -9.48 -27.83
N ASP A 472 -8.53 -9.61 -26.51
CA ASP A 472 -8.22 -10.88 -25.83
C ASP A 472 -9.18 -12.00 -26.27
N PRO A 473 -8.67 -13.05 -26.98
CA PRO A 473 -9.49 -14.14 -27.46
C PRO A 473 -9.64 -15.28 -26.44
N THR A 474 -9.01 -15.16 -25.27
CA THR A 474 -8.97 -16.24 -24.29
C THR A 474 -10.30 -16.41 -23.58
N THR A 475 -10.55 -17.64 -23.15
CA THR A 475 -11.69 -18.03 -22.32
C THR A 475 -11.21 -18.36 -20.91
N ALA A 476 -12.13 -18.52 -19.97
CA ALA A 476 -11.80 -18.94 -18.60
C ALA A 476 -10.98 -20.26 -18.59
N ASP A 477 -11.21 -21.15 -19.56
CA ASP A 477 -10.51 -22.44 -19.64
C ASP A 477 -9.11 -22.37 -20.25
N THR A 478 -8.86 -21.36 -21.08
CA THR A 478 -7.58 -21.21 -21.81
C THR A 478 -6.69 -20.11 -21.23
N ARG A 479 -7.19 -19.37 -20.24
CA ARG A 479 -6.51 -18.22 -19.69
C ARG A 479 -5.53 -18.63 -18.59
N LEU A 480 -4.37 -18.00 -18.61
CA LEU A 480 -3.35 -18.08 -17.56
C LEU A 480 -3.41 -16.82 -16.70
N ALA A 481 -3.33 -16.97 -15.39
CA ALA A 481 -3.49 -15.88 -14.44
C ALA A 481 -2.51 -14.72 -14.69
N ASP A 482 -1.23 -15.01 -14.68
CA ASP A 482 -0.14 -14.04 -14.91
C ASP A 482 -0.31 -13.21 -16.19
N TYR A 483 -0.95 -13.77 -17.17
CA TYR A 483 -1.13 -13.11 -18.45
C TYR A 483 -1.97 -11.84 -18.35
N LEU A 484 -2.87 -11.75 -17.39
CA LEU A 484 -3.76 -10.61 -17.21
C LEU A 484 -3.22 -9.58 -16.23
N LEU A 485 -2.28 -9.92 -15.37
CA LEU A 485 -1.59 -8.97 -14.50
C LEU A 485 -0.86 -7.87 -15.31
N ASP A 486 -0.44 -8.19 -16.53
CA ASP A 486 0.10 -7.20 -17.46
C ASP A 486 -0.93 -6.13 -17.89
N TYR A 487 -2.19 -6.33 -17.62
CA TYR A 487 -3.25 -5.37 -17.94
C TYR A 487 -3.47 -4.33 -16.84
N SER A 488 -2.45 -3.90 -16.12
CA SER A 488 -2.57 -2.76 -15.20
C SER A 488 -3.17 -1.55 -15.94
N PHE A 489 -4.49 -1.39 -15.81
CA PHE A 489 -5.27 -0.47 -16.64
C PHE A 489 -5.80 0.74 -15.86
N ALA A 490 -5.48 0.86 -14.58
CA ALA A 490 -5.84 1.99 -13.75
C ALA A 490 -4.58 2.54 -13.03
N PRO A 491 -3.65 3.20 -13.76
CA PRO A 491 -2.46 3.78 -13.15
C PRO A 491 -2.85 4.96 -12.25
N THR A 492 -2.50 4.89 -10.98
CA THR A 492 -2.81 5.95 -10.00
C THR A 492 -1.58 6.67 -9.47
N GLU A 493 -0.37 6.20 -9.76
CA GLU A 493 0.88 6.75 -9.23
C GLU A 493 1.09 8.20 -9.64
N THR A 494 0.92 8.53 -10.92
CA THR A 494 1.02 9.90 -11.43
C THR A 494 -0.03 10.81 -10.78
N LEU A 495 -1.27 10.33 -10.62
CA LEU A 495 -2.33 11.10 -9.98
C LEU A 495 -2.02 11.36 -8.49
N VAL A 496 -1.48 10.38 -7.77
CA VAL A 496 -1.05 10.56 -6.37
C VAL A 496 0.07 11.59 -6.28
N ASN A 497 1.06 11.52 -7.16
CA ASN A 497 2.13 12.50 -7.21
C ASN A 497 1.59 13.90 -7.46
N LEU A 498 0.88 14.09 -8.55
CA LEU A 498 0.47 15.41 -9.03
C LEU A 498 -0.63 16.02 -8.18
N MET A 499 -1.69 15.27 -7.88
CA MET A 499 -2.83 15.80 -7.12
C MET A 499 -2.54 15.90 -5.64
N LEU A 500 -1.91 14.89 -5.05
CA LEU A 500 -1.82 14.77 -3.60
C LEU A 500 -0.46 15.18 -3.03
N GLY A 501 0.57 15.33 -3.87
CA GLY A 501 1.93 15.55 -3.39
C GLY A 501 2.44 14.38 -2.54
N GLY A 502 2.12 13.18 -2.97
CA GLY A 502 2.55 11.93 -2.35
C GLY A 502 3.52 11.16 -3.24
N ASN A 503 4.05 10.08 -2.69
CA ASN A 503 4.78 9.09 -3.44
C ASN A 503 4.16 7.72 -3.16
N LEU A 504 3.89 6.97 -4.21
CA LEU A 504 3.35 5.62 -4.12
C LEU A 504 4.32 4.69 -4.80
N SER A 505 5.39 4.34 -4.11
CA SER A 505 6.42 3.47 -4.66
C SER A 505 6.13 2.01 -4.34
N GLY A 506 6.12 1.20 -5.39
CA GLY A 506 6.00 -0.25 -5.31
C GLY A 506 4.63 -0.76 -4.85
N GLY A 507 4.32 -2.02 -5.17
CA GLY A 507 3.06 -2.67 -4.84
C GLY A 507 2.84 -3.00 -3.36
N ARG A 508 3.79 -2.71 -2.49
CA ARG A 508 3.83 -3.18 -1.09
C ARG A 508 3.58 -2.11 -0.04
N ILE A 509 3.43 -0.85 -0.43
CA ILE A 509 3.01 0.23 0.46
C ILE A 509 1.50 0.37 0.36
N TRP A 510 0.83 0.07 1.46
CA TRP A 510 -0.62 0.07 1.58
C TRP A 510 -1.14 1.23 2.42
N THR A 511 -0.28 2.22 2.65
CA THR A 511 -0.59 3.45 3.37
C THR A 511 -0.16 4.64 2.53
N LEU A 512 -1.05 5.61 2.41
CA LEU A 512 -0.81 6.79 1.61
C LEU A 512 -0.06 7.82 2.43
N HIS A 513 1.12 8.24 1.96
CA HIS A 513 1.85 9.37 2.52
C HIS A 513 1.78 10.54 1.53
N SER A 514 0.92 11.52 1.82
CA SER A 514 0.72 12.65 0.92
C SER A 514 0.59 13.97 1.69
N ARG A 515 0.68 15.08 0.97
CA ARG A 515 0.50 16.41 1.55
C ARG A 515 -0.94 16.85 1.57
N PHE A 516 -1.72 16.40 0.59
CA PHE A 516 -3.12 16.80 0.44
C PHE A 516 -4.00 15.57 0.21
N ARG A 517 -5.27 15.76 0.48
CA ARG A 517 -6.38 14.91 0.05
C ARG A 517 -7.59 15.81 -0.18
N TYR A 518 -8.50 15.41 -1.04
CA TYR A 518 -9.66 16.21 -1.42
C TYR A 518 -10.96 15.50 -1.11
N PHE A 519 -12.00 16.32 -0.89
CA PHE A 519 -13.37 15.86 -0.77
C PHE A 519 -14.31 16.80 -1.54
N ASP A 520 -15.31 16.22 -2.13
CA ASP A 520 -16.46 16.91 -2.71
C ASP A 520 -17.56 16.99 -1.64
N PRO A 521 -17.79 18.17 -1.03
CA PRO A 521 -18.83 18.32 -0.02
C PRO A 521 -20.24 18.28 -0.61
N ASP A 522 -20.44 18.73 -1.86
CA ASP A 522 -21.73 18.76 -2.53
C ASP A 522 -22.18 17.32 -2.88
N GLY A 523 -21.27 16.50 -3.39
CA GLY A 523 -21.46 15.08 -3.63
C GLY A 523 -21.30 14.18 -2.38
N ARG A 524 -20.87 14.75 -1.25
CA ARG A 524 -20.54 14.01 0.00
C ARG A 524 -19.64 12.79 -0.25
N ARG A 525 -18.58 12.97 -1.03
CA ARG A 525 -17.67 11.89 -1.41
C ARG A 525 -16.20 12.27 -1.28
N ALA A 526 -15.36 11.25 -1.24
CA ALA A 526 -13.92 11.41 -1.37
C ALA A 526 -13.54 11.78 -2.82
N GLY A 527 -12.41 12.47 -2.95
CA GLY A 527 -11.86 12.92 -4.23
C GLY A 527 -12.25 14.35 -4.59
N ALA A 528 -11.54 14.92 -5.55
CA ALA A 528 -11.87 16.23 -6.10
C ALA A 528 -13.17 16.15 -6.92
N PRO A 529 -14.02 17.21 -6.92
CA PRO A 529 -15.17 17.30 -7.82
C PRO A 529 -14.78 17.07 -9.29
N GLU A 530 -15.72 16.61 -10.10
CA GLU A 530 -15.45 16.16 -11.48
C GLU A 530 -14.72 17.18 -12.35
N ASP A 531 -15.02 18.45 -12.18
CA ASP A 531 -14.46 19.53 -13.00
C ASP A 531 -13.27 20.25 -12.33
N VAL A 532 -12.74 19.74 -11.23
CA VAL A 532 -11.61 20.38 -10.54
C VAL A 532 -10.32 19.65 -10.84
N GLY A 533 -9.33 20.40 -11.37
CA GLY A 533 -7.93 19.97 -11.45
C GLY A 533 -7.13 20.43 -10.25
N ALA A 534 -6.16 19.63 -9.81
CA ALA A 534 -5.28 19.92 -8.68
C ALA A 534 -3.84 19.50 -8.97
N LEU A 535 -2.89 20.43 -8.85
CA LEU A 535 -1.47 20.17 -9.09
C LEU A 535 -0.62 20.68 -7.93
N VAL A 536 0.11 19.78 -7.31
CA VAL A 536 1.14 20.13 -6.33
C VAL A 536 2.41 20.53 -7.05
N GLU A 537 2.79 21.80 -6.96
CA GLU A 537 3.96 22.33 -7.65
C GLU A 537 5.24 22.31 -6.83
N LYS A 538 5.11 22.42 -5.50
CA LYS A 538 6.26 22.47 -4.59
C LYS A 538 5.97 21.74 -3.29
N LEU A 539 7.00 21.10 -2.76
CA LEU A 539 6.97 20.47 -1.44
C LEU A 539 8.19 20.89 -0.63
N ALA A 540 7.95 21.24 0.63
CA ALA A 540 8.99 21.46 1.62
C ALA A 540 8.56 20.87 2.98
N ALA A 541 9.47 20.88 3.94
CA ALA A 541 9.21 20.28 5.25
C ALA A 541 8.01 20.92 5.98
N ASP A 542 7.80 22.23 5.78
CA ASP A 542 6.81 23.06 6.47
C ASP A 542 5.85 23.80 5.52
N SER A 543 5.94 23.54 4.23
CA SER A 543 5.13 24.23 3.22
C SER A 543 4.87 23.36 1.99
N ALA A 544 3.81 23.72 1.26
CA ALA A 544 3.49 23.13 -0.05
C ALA A 544 2.75 24.15 -0.91
N THR A 545 2.93 24.06 -2.23
CA THR A 545 2.20 24.88 -3.20
C THR A 545 1.27 24.01 -4.02
N LEU A 546 0.00 24.39 -4.05
CA LEU A 546 -1.08 23.70 -4.77
C LEU A 546 -1.72 24.66 -5.77
N VAL A 547 -1.83 24.25 -7.03
CA VAL A 547 -2.66 24.94 -8.04
C VAL A 547 -3.97 24.21 -8.16
N MET A 548 -5.08 24.95 -8.07
CA MET A 548 -6.43 24.42 -8.28
C MET A 548 -7.15 25.22 -9.36
N VAL A 549 -7.93 24.52 -10.19
CA VAL A 549 -8.72 25.15 -11.26
C VAL A 549 -10.07 24.47 -11.41
N ASN A 550 -11.12 25.26 -11.51
CA ASN A 550 -12.45 24.82 -11.92
C ASN A 550 -12.56 24.88 -13.45
N LEU A 551 -12.61 23.75 -14.09
CA LEU A 551 -12.75 23.63 -15.55
C LEU A 551 -14.19 23.84 -16.05
N ASN A 552 -15.17 23.89 -15.13
CA ASN A 552 -16.57 24.15 -15.48
C ASN A 552 -16.76 25.66 -15.74
N PRO A 553 -17.17 26.07 -16.93
CA PRO A 553 -17.33 27.50 -17.26
C PRO A 553 -18.64 28.10 -16.74
N LEU A 554 -19.56 27.29 -16.20
CA LEU A 554 -20.91 27.71 -15.83
C LEU A 554 -21.20 27.60 -14.33
N GLU A 555 -20.62 26.62 -13.67
CA GLU A 555 -20.96 26.30 -12.28
C GLU A 555 -19.74 26.42 -11.36
N PRO A 556 -19.91 26.97 -10.16
CA PRO A 556 -18.87 26.95 -9.14
C PRO A 556 -18.65 25.53 -8.61
N ARG A 557 -17.48 25.29 -8.04
CA ARG A 557 -17.15 24.04 -7.34
C ARG A 557 -16.61 24.33 -5.95
N THR A 558 -17.09 23.57 -4.97
CA THR A 558 -16.59 23.62 -3.61
C THR A 558 -15.73 22.38 -3.35
N VAL A 559 -14.56 22.58 -2.78
CA VAL A 559 -13.60 21.50 -2.46
C VAL A 559 -13.16 21.65 -1.02
N ILE A 560 -13.18 20.55 -0.27
CA ILE A 560 -12.46 20.49 1.01
C ILE A 560 -11.07 19.94 0.73
N VAL A 561 -10.05 20.73 1.03
CA VAL A 561 -8.63 20.35 0.99
C VAL A 561 -8.22 19.91 2.39
N GLN A 562 -7.69 18.71 2.52
CA GLN A 562 -7.21 18.17 3.78
C GLN A 562 -5.68 18.13 3.81
N ALA A 563 -5.09 18.48 4.95
CA ALA A 563 -3.67 18.39 5.22
C ALA A 563 -3.26 16.95 5.55
N GLY A 564 -2.61 16.29 4.60
CA GLY A 564 -2.25 14.87 4.68
C GLY A 564 -3.34 13.91 4.19
N ALA A 565 -2.96 12.67 3.97
CA ALA A 565 -3.88 11.63 3.50
C ALA A 565 -4.99 11.33 4.52
N TYR A 566 -4.68 11.44 5.80
CA TYR A 566 -5.53 11.07 6.92
C TYR A 566 -5.79 12.23 7.89
N GLY A 567 -5.49 13.48 7.47
CA GLY A 567 -5.62 14.67 8.33
C GLY A 567 -4.53 14.77 9.39
N GLU A 568 -3.47 14.02 9.24
CA GLU A 568 -2.34 13.95 10.18
C GLU A 568 -1.51 15.24 10.22
N HIS A 569 -1.63 16.09 9.21
CA HIS A 569 -0.98 17.40 9.17
C HIS A 569 -1.95 18.52 9.56
N GLN A 570 -1.42 19.70 9.81
CA GLN A 570 -2.19 20.90 10.14
C GLN A 570 -1.77 22.05 9.24
N PHE A 571 -2.74 22.75 8.66
CA PHE A 571 -2.51 24.03 8.01
C PHE A 571 -2.36 25.14 9.05
N GLU A 572 -1.31 25.95 8.92
CA GLU A 572 -1.05 27.13 9.72
C GLU A 572 -1.55 28.40 9.01
N ALA A 573 -1.38 28.46 7.70
CA ALA A 573 -1.84 29.55 6.87
C ALA A 573 -1.96 29.12 5.41
N VAL A 574 -2.78 29.85 4.65
CA VAL A 574 -2.81 29.80 3.19
C VAL A 574 -2.65 31.20 2.60
N THR A 575 -1.80 31.34 1.58
CA THR A 575 -1.63 32.58 0.81
C THR A 575 -2.21 32.37 -0.60
N VAL A 576 -3.07 33.28 -1.03
CA VAL A 576 -3.67 33.32 -2.36
C VAL A 576 -3.43 34.72 -2.96
N GLY A 577 -2.58 34.81 -3.97
CA GLY A 577 -2.14 36.10 -4.49
C GLY A 577 -1.38 36.90 -3.42
N ALA A 578 -1.90 38.05 -3.05
CA ALA A 578 -1.30 38.91 -2.02
C ALA A 578 -1.92 38.73 -0.63
N GLU A 579 -2.96 37.91 -0.50
CA GLU A 579 -3.71 37.72 0.74
C GLU A 579 -3.26 36.46 1.47
N THR A 580 -2.90 36.61 2.75
CA THR A 580 -2.58 35.48 3.63
C THR A 580 -3.65 35.35 4.70
N LYS A 581 -4.23 34.15 4.81
CA LYS A 581 -5.23 33.80 5.80
C LYS A 581 -4.66 32.79 6.80
N PRO A 582 -4.71 33.08 8.13
CA PRO A 582 -4.33 32.11 9.14
C PRO A 582 -5.35 30.96 9.17
N LEU A 583 -4.85 29.75 9.42
CA LEU A 583 -5.61 28.51 9.56
C LEU A 583 -5.20 27.85 10.88
N GLY A 584 -5.99 26.93 11.39
CA GLY A 584 -5.69 26.27 12.67
C GLY A 584 -6.15 24.81 12.71
N GLY A 585 -6.26 24.15 11.56
CA GLY A 585 -6.77 22.79 11.50
C GLY A 585 -6.32 22.03 10.25
N PRO A 586 -6.75 20.76 10.12
CA PRO A 586 -6.37 19.93 9.00
C PRO A 586 -7.23 20.16 7.72
N LEU A 587 -8.24 21.00 7.76
CA LEU A 587 -9.21 21.20 6.68
C LEU A 587 -9.28 22.65 6.23
N LEU A 588 -9.39 22.85 4.91
CA LEU A 588 -9.66 24.13 4.28
C LEU A 588 -10.75 23.95 3.22
N THR A 589 -11.85 24.71 3.30
CA THR A 589 -12.88 24.75 2.27
C THR A 589 -12.58 25.86 1.27
N VAL A 590 -12.42 25.48 0.01
CA VAL A 590 -12.15 26.38 -1.13
C VAL A 590 -13.34 26.35 -2.07
N ARG A 591 -13.86 27.51 -2.43
CA ARG A 591 -14.84 27.69 -3.50
C ARG A 591 -14.16 28.30 -4.72
N LEU A 592 -14.25 27.60 -5.83
CA LEU A 592 -13.76 28.02 -7.14
C LEU A 592 -14.95 28.49 -7.98
N GLU A 593 -14.99 29.76 -8.35
CA GLU A 593 -16.01 30.29 -9.28
C GLU A 593 -15.82 29.69 -10.68
N PRO A 594 -16.83 29.76 -11.57
CA PRO A 594 -16.78 29.17 -12.90
C PRO A 594 -15.55 29.63 -13.70
N GLY A 595 -14.78 28.68 -14.25
CA GLY A 595 -13.58 28.98 -15.02
C GLY A 595 -12.46 29.69 -14.25
N CYS A 596 -12.48 29.63 -12.92
CA CYS A 596 -11.50 30.28 -12.06
C CYS A 596 -10.51 29.29 -11.47
N GLY A 597 -9.30 29.79 -11.19
CA GLY A 597 -8.26 29.02 -10.53
C GLY A 597 -7.29 29.88 -9.76
N ALA A 598 -6.54 29.25 -8.87
CA ALA A 598 -5.53 29.93 -8.07
C ALA A 598 -4.37 29.02 -7.69
N ARG A 599 -3.26 29.67 -7.42
CA ARG A 599 -2.12 29.09 -6.71
C ARG A 599 -2.29 29.37 -5.22
N LEU A 600 -2.32 28.30 -4.43
CA LEU A 600 -2.45 28.33 -2.99
C LEU A 600 -1.11 27.92 -2.37
N GLU A 601 -0.52 28.79 -1.58
CA GLU A 601 0.73 28.52 -0.86
C GLU A 601 0.42 28.25 0.60
N PHE A 602 0.61 27.01 1.02
CA PHE A 602 0.32 26.56 2.37
C PHE A 602 1.57 26.59 3.24
N ARG A 603 1.43 27.10 4.45
CA ARG A 603 2.32 26.79 5.56
C ARG A 603 1.65 25.74 6.44
N MET A 604 2.39 24.69 6.83
CA MET A 604 1.84 23.56 7.56
C MET A 604 2.82 22.98 8.59
N THR A 605 2.25 22.39 9.64
CA THR A 605 2.96 21.52 10.58
C THR A 605 2.59 20.07 10.29
N ARG A 606 3.61 19.24 10.04
CA ARG A 606 3.38 17.81 9.75
C ARG A 606 3.18 16.99 11.01
N TYR A 607 2.37 15.93 10.92
CA TYR A 607 2.12 14.94 11.97
C TYR A 607 1.66 15.58 13.31
N LYS A 608 0.84 16.60 13.22
CA LYS A 608 0.32 17.33 14.37
C LYS A 608 -0.91 16.67 14.98
N ASN A 609 -1.68 15.96 14.15
CA ASN A 609 -2.95 15.35 14.50
C ASN A 609 -2.88 13.83 14.42
N PRO A 610 -3.68 13.09 15.20
CA PRO A 610 -3.89 11.67 14.99
C PRO A 610 -4.47 11.40 13.59
N PRO A 611 -3.96 10.42 12.83
CA PRO A 611 -4.52 10.07 11.54
C PRO A 611 -5.92 9.46 11.68
N THR A 612 -6.83 9.82 10.75
CA THR A 612 -8.20 9.31 10.71
C THR A 612 -8.70 9.10 9.29
N LEU A 613 -9.51 8.08 9.07
CA LEU A 613 -10.24 7.86 7.83
C LEU A 613 -11.60 8.58 7.80
N ALA A 614 -12.10 9.08 8.94
CA ALA A 614 -13.38 9.78 9.00
C ALA A 614 -13.45 10.93 7.98
N HIS A 615 -14.58 11.03 7.28
CA HIS A 615 -14.83 12.12 6.35
C HIS A 615 -14.97 13.46 7.11
N PRO A 616 -14.70 14.60 6.48
CA PRO A 616 -14.79 15.91 7.14
C PRO A 616 -16.14 16.19 7.81
N TRP A 617 -17.22 15.75 7.19
CA TRP A 617 -18.60 15.94 7.70
C TRP A 617 -19.02 14.93 8.77
N ASP A 618 -18.22 13.91 9.05
CA ASP A 618 -18.48 12.87 10.06
C ASP A 618 -17.55 13.01 11.26
N ARG A 619 -16.62 13.95 11.24
CA ARG A 619 -15.75 14.22 12.38
C ARG A 619 -16.54 14.94 13.44
N ALA A 620 -16.90 14.24 14.51
CA ALA A 620 -17.23 14.91 15.76
C ALA A 620 -15.99 15.72 16.16
N TRP A 621 -16.14 16.99 16.36
CA TRP A 621 -15.08 17.93 16.68
C TRP A 621 -14.18 17.38 17.78
N PHE A 622 -12.90 17.18 17.44
CA PHE A 622 -11.86 16.79 18.37
C PHE A 622 -11.45 17.97 19.22
#